data_6b47b7a86b89b64219fa1d598c2aa2e4
#
_entry.id   6b47b7a86b89b64219fa1d598c2aa2e4
#
_cell.length_a   1.000
_cell.length_b   1.000
_cell.length_c   1.000
_cell.angle_alpha   90.00
_cell.angle_beta   90.00
_cell.angle_gamma   90.00
#
_symmetry.space_group_name_H-M   'P 1'
#
loop_
_entity.id
_entity.type
_entity.pdbx_description
1 polymer ?
#
loop_
_entity_poly.entity_id
_entity_poly.type
_entity_poly.pdbx_seq_one_letter_code
_entity_poly.pdbx_strand_id
1 'polypeptide(L)'
;MAFGKFIQGLAGNFSEQNKETLIKEYGQYLLENEEIQSGYKLIRDSIIFTNIRIIFTDKQGATGRKISIKSIFLMNIVNVEMETAGAGIDYSEITITYLENVFLKAHNEHFNAHKFEFPKKTDIVPLYTYLLELAYHNRLKINGLDLWYKKILSLR
;
A
#
# COMPACT_ATOMS: atom_id res chain seq x y z
N MET A 1 -2.90 -14.06 6.91
CA MET A 1 -3.29 -13.85 8.34
C MET A 1 -2.85 -12.50 8.93
N ALA A 2 -1.77 -11.89 8.45
CA ALA A 2 -1.37 -10.54 8.91
C ALA A 2 -2.33 -9.43 8.47
N PHE A 3 -2.97 -9.56 7.33
CA PHE A 3 -3.86 -8.56 6.74
C PHE A 3 -5.04 -8.19 7.67
N GLY A 4 -5.71 -9.17 8.27
CA GLY A 4 -6.85 -8.93 9.16
C GLY A 4 -6.49 -8.22 10.48
N LYS A 5 -5.30 -8.50 11.03
CA LYS A 5 -4.80 -7.82 12.23
C LYS A 5 -4.32 -6.40 11.94
N PHE A 6 -3.77 -6.18 10.76
CA PHE A 6 -3.33 -4.87 10.29
C PHE A 6 -4.51 -3.92 10.11
N ILE A 7 -5.60 -4.39 9.50
CA ILE A 7 -6.82 -3.58 9.32
C ILE A 7 -7.42 -3.17 10.66
N GLN A 8 -7.38 -4.03 11.69
CA GLN A 8 -7.82 -3.66 13.03
C GLN A 8 -6.94 -2.57 13.66
N GLY A 9 -5.63 -2.54 13.40
CA GLY A 9 -4.71 -1.49 13.86
C GLY A 9 -4.91 -0.16 13.13
N LEU A 10 -5.23 -0.19 11.84
CA LEU A 10 -5.55 1.01 11.04
C LEU A 10 -6.98 1.51 11.24
N ALA A 11 -7.91 0.66 11.66
CA ALA A 11 -9.31 1.01 11.89
C ALA A 11 -9.48 2.14 12.93
N GLY A 12 -8.47 2.37 13.80
CA GLY A 12 -8.44 3.54 14.69
C GLY A 12 -8.32 4.89 13.96
N ASN A 13 -7.80 4.91 12.73
CA ASN A 13 -7.63 6.10 11.89
C ASN A 13 -8.55 6.13 10.66
N PHE A 14 -9.32 5.05 10.44
CA PHE A 14 -10.20 4.88 9.30
C PHE A 14 -11.61 4.48 9.79
N SER A 15 -12.55 5.44 9.81
CA SER A 15 -13.94 5.13 10.18
C SER A 15 -14.63 4.31 9.09
N GLU A 16 -15.61 3.49 9.44
CA GLU A 16 -16.47 2.78 8.47
C GLU A 16 -17.10 3.75 7.45
N GLN A 17 -17.41 4.97 7.87
CA GLN A 17 -17.89 6.04 7.01
C GLN A 17 -16.90 6.39 5.88
N ASN A 18 -15.59 6.31 6.13
CA ASN A 18 -14.57 6.55 5.12
C ASN A 18 -14.49 5.40 4.11
N LYS A 19 -14.69 4.15 4.55
CA LYS A 19 -14.73 2.98 3.66
C LYS A 19 -15.92 3.06 2.70
N GLU A 20 -17.11 3.36 3.19
CA GLU A 20 -18.31 3.55 2.35
C GLU A 20 -18.12 4.70 1.36
N THR A 21 -17.53 5.80 1.79
CA THR A 21 -17.21 6.93 0.92
C THR A 21 -16.25 6.53 -0.19
N LEU A 22 -15.20 5.77 0.15
CA LEU A 22 -14.26 5.26 -0.85
C LEU A 22 -14.89 4.28 -1.83
N ILE A 23 -15.75 3.40 -1.36
CA ILE A 23 -16.51 2.48 -2.23
C ILE A 23 -17.42 3.27 -3.17
N LYS A 24 -18.10 4.30 -2.68
CA LYS A 24 -18.97 5.15 -3.50
C LYS A 24 -18.18 5.94 -4.55
N GLU A 25 -17.01 6.47 -4.18
CA GLU A 25 -16.18 7.29 -5.08
C GLU A 25 -15.39 6.42 -6.09
N TYR A 26 -14.87 5.28 -5.66
CA TYR A 26 -13.87 4.50 -6.42
C TYR A 26 -14.29 3.07 -6.74
N GLY A 27 -15.45 2.60 -6.25
CA GLY A 27 -15.93 1.23 -6.48
C GLY A 27 -16.02 0.84 -7.96
N GLN A 28 -16.31 1.82 -8.84
CA GLN A 28 -16.38 1.60 -10.29
C GLN A 28 -15.02 1.23 -10.94
N TYR A 29 -13.90 1.43 -10.22
CA TYR A 29 -12.55 1.13 -10.71
C TYR A 29 -12.00 -0.17 -10.15
N LEU A 30 -12.77 -0.89 -9.33
CA LEU A 30 -12.37 -2.17 -8.74
C LEU A 30 -12.52 -3.29 -9.77
N LEU A 31 -11.62 -4.26 -9.66
CA LEU A 31 -11.69 -5.50 -10.42
C LEU A 31 -12.76 -6.43 -9.80
N GLU A 32 -13.15 -7.46 -10.54
CA GLU A 32 -14.01 -8.52 -10.00
C GLU A 32 -13.32 -9.17 -8.77
N ASN A 33 -14.04 -9.31 -7.68
CA ASN A 33 -13.53 -9.82 -6.39
C ASN A 33 -12.44 -8.94 -5.74
N GLU A 34 -12.28 -7.69 -6.17
CA GLU A 34 -11.42 -6.73 -5.51
C GLU A 34 -12.19 -5.98 -4.40
N GLU A 35 -11.64 -5.98 -3.20
CA GLU A 35 -12.25 -5.36 -2.03
C GLU A 35 -11.37 -4.28 -1.44
N ILE A 36 -11.94 -3.10 -1.16
CA ILE A 36 -11.26 -2.05 -0.41
C ILE A 36 -11.08 -2.52 1.04
N GLN A 37 -9.84 -2.56 1.49
CA GLN A 37 -9.48 -2.94 2.84
C GLN A 37 -9.33 -1.73 3.76
N SER A 38 -8.65 -0.70 3.27
CA SER A 38 -8.46 0.57 3.98
C SER A 38 -8.10 1.68 2.98
N GLY A 39 -7.98 2.90 3.45
CA GLY A 39 -7.48 4.00 2.63
C GLY A 39 -7.25 5.26 3.44
N TYR A 40 -6.47 6.16 2.85
CA TYR A 40 -6.17 7.47 3.39
C TYR A 40 -6.64 8.51 2.39
N LYS A 41 -7.48 9.42 2.85
CA LYS A 41 -7.89 10.58 2.06
C LYS A 41 -6.97 11.75 2.44
N LEU A 42 -6.13 12.15 1.52
CA LEU A 42 -5.32 13.34 1.61
C LEU A 42 -6.10 14.54 1.03
N ILE A 43 -5.54 15.74 1.06
CA ILE A 43 -6.26 16.96 0.66
C ILE A 43 -6.74 16.88 -0.80
N ARG A 44 -5.92 16.34 -1.71
CA ARG A 44 -6.24 16.19 -3.14
C ARG A 44 -6.24 14.74 -3.59
N ASP A 45 -5.46 13.93 -2.92
CA ASP A 45 -5.13 12.58 -3.31
C ASP A 45 -5.81 11.56 -2.38
N SER A 46 -5.91 10.34 -2.83
CA SER A 46 -6.31 9.23 -1.98
C SER A 46 -5.39 8.05 -2.23
N ILE A 47 -5.08 7.33 -1.15
CA ILE A 47 -4.35 6.08 -1.17
C ILE A 47 -5.33 5.02 -0.71
N ILE A 48 -5.63 4.04 -1.56
CA ILE A 48 -6.62 3.01 -1.27
C ILE A 48 -5.92 1.66 -1.33
N PHE A 49 -6.00 0.92 -0.25
CA PHE A 49 -5.47 -0.43 -0.15
C PHE A 49 -6.59 -1.43 -0.42
N THR A 50 -6.37 -2.29 -1.40
CA THR A 50 -7.27 -3.41 -1.69
C THR A 50 -6.58 -4.74 -1.37
N ASN A 51 -7.30 -5.84 -1.52
CA ASN A 51 -6.72 -7.18 -1.43
C ASN A 51 -5.79 -7.54 -2.60
N ILE A 52 -5.72 -6.70 -3.66
CA ILE A 52 -4.96 -6.97 -4.89
C ILE A 52 -3.87 -5.93 -5.13
N ARG A 53 -4.15 -4.63 -4.91
CA ARG A 53 -3.28 -3.51 -5.29
C ARG A 53 -3.43 -2.32 -4.34
N ILE A 54 -2.48 -1.40 -4.44
CA ILE A 54 -2.62 -0.04 -3.93
C ILE A 54 -3.06 0.84 -5.08
N ILE A 55 -4.15 1.59 -4.88
CA ILE A 55 -4.68 2.55 -5.84
C ILE A 55 -4.32 3.95 -5.37
N PHE A 56 -3.67 4.72 -6.24
CA PHE A 56 -3.37 6.13 -6.04
C PHE A 56 -4.29 6.94 -6.91
N THR A 57 -4.92 7.94 -6.33
CA THR A 57 -5.73 8.88 -7.06
C THR A 57 -5.20 10.28 -6.86
N ASP A 58 -5.04 11.02 -7.94
CA ASP A 58 -4.65 12.42 -7.96
C ASP A 58 -5.75 13.22 -8.68
N LYS A 59 -6.40 14.12 -7.95
CA LYS A 59 -7.41 15.03 -8.50
C LYS A 59 -6.72 16.26 -9.06
N GLN A 60 -6.64 16.33 -10.37
CA GLN A 60 -5.95 17.38 -11.09
C GLN A 60 -6.87 18.54 -11.49
N GLY A 61 -6.28 19.74 -11.57
CA GLY A 61 -6.93 20.96 -12.02
C GLY A 61 -7.75 21.67 -10.96
N ALA A 62 -8.11 22.94 -11.22
CA ALA A 62 -8.83 23.80 -10.28
C ALA A 62 -10.24 23.26 -9.94
N THR A 63 -10.86 22.48 -10.81
CA THR A 63 -12.20 21.92 -10.64
C THR A 63 -12.20 20.50 -10.07
N GLY A 64 -11.02 19.84 -9.98
CA GLY A 64 -10.90 18.45 -9.54
C GLY A 64 -11.63 17.42 -10.40
N ARG A 65 -12.02 17.79 -11.63
CA ARG A 65 -12.76 16.91 -12.54
C ARG A 65 -11.90 15.86 -13.22
N LYS A 66 -10.60 16.15 -13.39
CA LYS A 66 -9.64 15.19 -13.96
C LYS A 66 -9.05 14.38 -12.82
N ILE A 67 -9.22 13.06 -12.87
CA ILE A 67 -8.66 12.11 -11.90
C ILE A 67 -7.62 11.27 -12.62
N SER A 68 -6.41 11.24 -12.09
CA SER A 68 -5.38 10.27 -12.44
C SER A 68 -5.47 9.09 -11.48
N ILE A 69 -5.46 7.87 -12.00
CA ILE A 69 -5.48 6.65 -11.20
C ILE A 69 -4.26 5.81 -11.56
N LYS A 70 -3.42 5.56 -10.57
CA LYS A 70 -2.26 4.66 -10.69
C LYS A 70 -2.49 3.45 -9.79
N SER A 71 -2.06 2.29 -10.25
CA SER A 71 -2.16 1.03 -9.51
C SER A 71 -0.79 0.42 -9.32
N ILE A 72 -0.51 -0.09 -8.12
CA ILE A 72 0.67 -0.89 -7.81
C ILE A 72 0.20 -2.20 -7.21
N PHE A 73 0.42 -3.30 -7.92
CA PHE A 73 0.01 -4.62 -7.44
C PHE A 73 0.82 -5.03 -6.22
N LEU A 74 0.14 -5.55 -5.20
CA LEU A 74 0.77 -5.92 -3.93
C LEU A 74 1.90 -6.93 -4.10
N MET A 75 1.78 -7.85 -5.06
CA MET A 75 2.80 -8.87 -5.34
C MET A 75 4.09 -8.31 -5.97
N ASN A 76 4.06 -7.07 -6.46
CA ASN A 76 5.21 -6.42 -7.09
C ASN A 76 6.05 -5.61 -6.09
N ILE A 77 5.55 -5.33 -4.90
CA ILE A 77 6.25 -4.54 -3.88
C ILE A 77 7.41 -5.35 -3.31
N VAL A 78 8.62 -4.80 -3.36
CA VAL A 78 9.86 -5.50 -2.98
C VAL A 78 10.69 -4.77 -1.93
N ASN A 79 10.46 -3.48 -1.70
CA ASN A 79 11.09 -2.71 -0.64
C ASN A 79 10.17 -1.61 -0.12
N VAL A 80 10.38 -1.19 1.12
CA VAL A 80 9.64 -0.10 1.77
C VAL A 80 10.59 0.68 2.66
N GLU A 81 10.53 1.99 2.57
CA GLU A 81 11.27 2.93 3.38
C GLU A 81 10.30 3.86 4.11
N MET A 82 10.68 4.34 5.27
CA MET A 82 9.88 5.24 6.07
C MET A 82 10.74 6.38 6.61
N GLU A 83 10.22 7.60 6.53
CA GLU A 83 10.77 8.76 7.22
C GLU A 83 9.71 9.35 8.16
N THR A 84 10.07 9.57 9.40
CA THR A 84 9.20 10.21 10.38
C THR A 84 9.28 11.72 10.24
N ALA A 85 8.18 12.42 10.52
CA ALA A 85 8.16 13.87 10.53
C ALA A 85 9.20 14.43 11.52
N GLY A 86 10.01 15.38 11.07
CA GLY A 86 10.97 16.12 11.88
C GLY A 86 10.34 17.26 12.69
N ALA A 87 11.18 18.20 13.09
CA ALA A 87 10.73 19.46 13.71
C ALA A 87 10.21 20.41 12.63
N GLY A 88 9.08 21.09 12.90
CA GLY A 88 8.50 22.07 11.96
C GLY A 88 7.28 21.57 11.20
N ILE A 89 7.20 21.86 9.90
CA ILE A 89 6.06 21.55 9.01
C ILE A 89 6.25 20.23 8.25
N ASP A 90 7.24 19.43 8.62
CA ASP A 90 7.59 18.21 7.90
C ASP A 90 6.44 17.18 7.93
N TYR A 91 6.31 16.45 6.84
CA TYR A 91 5.40 15.31 6.72
C TYR A 91 6.13 14.00 7.08
N SER A 92 5.38 13.00 7.49
CA SER A 92 5.89 11.64 7.54
C SER A 92 5.77 11.02 6.16
N GLU A 93 6.74 10.22 5.74
CA GLU A 93 6.82 9.69 4.39
C GLU A 93 6.97 8.17 4.40
N ILE A 94 6.32 7.50 3.46
CA ILE A 94 6.57 6.10 3.11
C ILE A 94 6.89 6.03 1.63
N THR A 95 8.01 5.42 1.29
CA THR A 95 8.39 5.11 -0.10
C THR A 95 8.31 3.61 -0.32
N ILE A 96 7.53 3.18 -1.29
CA ILE A 96 7.51 1.78 -1.74
C ILE A 96 8.29 1.65 -3.04
N THR A 97 9.12 0.62 -3.13
CA THR A 97 9.80 0.20 -4.36
C THR A 97 9.13 -1.07 -4.87
N TYR A 98 8.83 -1.13 -6.15
CA TYR A 98 8.13 -2.25 -6.77
C TYR A 98 8.73 -2.60 -8.13
N LEU A 99 8.58 -3.88 -8.51
CA LEU A 99 8.94 -4.37 -9.84
C LEU A 99 7.86 -3.97 -10.84
N GLU A 100 8.27 -3.39 -11.96
CA GLU A 100 7.37 -3.13 -13.11
C GLU A 100 7.24 -4.34 -14.03
N ASN A 101 8.04 -5.36 -13.81
CA ASN A 101 8.06 -6.57 -14.62
C ASN A 101 6.75 -7.37 -14.48
N VAL A 102 6.21 -7.84 -15.61
CA VAL A 102 5.11 -8.80 -15.64
C VAL A 102 5.57 -10.15 -15.08
N PHE A 103 6.79 -10.58 -15.45
CA PHE A 103 7.44 -11.76 -14.89
C PHE A 103 8.34 -11.33 -13.74
N LEU A 104 7.99 -11.69 -12.50
CA LEU A 104 8.72 -11.28 -11.31
C LEU A 104 10.13 -11.91 -11.22
N LYS A 105 10.36 -13.04 -11.89
CA LYS A 105 11.69 -13.69 -12.03
C LYS A 105 12.33 -13.36 -13.37
N ALA A 106 12.45 -12.09 -13.70
CA ALA A 106 13.15 -11.66 -14.91
C ALA A 106 14.65 -11.48 -14.65
N HIS A 107 15.49 -11.73 -15.67
CA HIS A 107 16.93 -11.45 -15.59
C HIS A 107 17.23 -9.94 -15.63
N ASN A 108 16.34 -9.15 -16.25
CA ASN A 108 16.40 -7.70 -16.27
C ASN A 108 15.32 -7.16 -15.35
N GLU A 109 15.70 -6.74 -14.16
CA GLU A 109 14.79 -6.17 -13.19
C GLU A 109 14.55 -4.69 -13.45
N HIS A 110 13.29 -4.29 -13.61
CA HIS A 110 12.89 -2.91 -13.72
C HIS A 110 12.16 -2.50 -12.45
N PHE A 111 12.74 -1.54 -11.74
CA PHE A 111 12.18 -1.00 -10.50
C PHE A 111 11.61 0.38 -10.73
N ASN A 112 10.54 0.68 -10.01
CA ASN A 112 10.04 2.03 -9.83
C ASN A 112 9.73 2.24 -8.36
N ALA A 113 9.63 3.50 -7.94
CA ALA A 113 9.28 3.86 -6.58
C ALA A 113 8.12 4.84 -6.55
N HIS A 114 7.35 4.78 -5.47
CA HIS A 114 6.30 5.75 -5.21
C HIS A 114 6.34 6.19 -3.75
N LYS A 115 6.35 7.51 -3.54
CA LYS A 115 6.40 8.14 -2.22
C LYS A 115 5.00 8.64 -1.84
N PHE A 116 4.63 8.42 -0.60
CA PHE A 116 3.44 8.99 0.04
C PHE A 116 3.83 9.93 1.15
N GLU A 117 3.11 11.02 1.25
CA GLU A 117 3.24 11.98 2.34
C GLU A 117 2.00 11.92 3.22
N PHE A 118 2.21 11.81 4.52
CA PHE A 118 1.15 11.76 5.53
C PHE A 118 1.23 12.98 6.44
N PRO A 119 0.08 13.52 6.88
CA PRO A 119 0.07 14.57 7.88
C PRO A 119 0.90 14.20 9.11
N LYS A 120 1.64 15.14 9.68
CA LYS A 120 2.57 14.95 10.81
C LYS A 120 2.02 14.11 11.97
N LYS A 121 0.72 14.22 12.24
CA LYS A 121 0.07 13.47 13.33
C LYS A 121 -0.33 12.04 12.99
N THR A 122 -0.12 11.62 11.75
CA THR A 122 -0.47 10.26 11.33
C THR A 122 0.58 9.28 11.82
N ASP A 123 0.17 8.28 12.58
CA ASP A 123 1.05 7.16 12.92
C ASP A 123 1.19 6.24 11.71
N ILE A 124 2.34 6.32 11.04
CA ILE A 124 2.65 5.55 9.83
C ILE A 124 3.38 4.23 10.11
N VAL A 125 3.79 3.99 11.36
CA VAL A 125 4.55 2.79 11.74
C VAL A 125 3.77 1.50 11.43
N PRO A 126 2.48 1.36 11.76
CA PRO A 126 1.73 0.16 11.42
C PRO A 126 1.65 -0.10 9.91
N LEU A 127 1.47 0.96 9.11
CA LEU A 127 1.44 0.85 7.66
C LEU A 127 2.80 0.43 7.09
N TYR A 128 3.88 1.07 7.55
CA TYR A 128 5.24 0.70 7.19
C TYR A 128 5.53 -0.77 7.49
N THR A 129 5.25 -1.21 8.71
CA THR A 129 5.50 -2.60 9.15
C THR A 129 4.74 -3.60 8.29
N TYR A 130 3.49 -3.32 7.99
CA TYR A 130 2.68 -4.16 7.12
C TYR A 130 3.25 -4.26 5.70
N LEU A 131 3.58 -3.12 5.09
CA LEU A 131 4.13 -3.09 3.73
C LEU A 131 5.51 -3.76 3.66
N LEU A 132 6.33 -3.61 4.71
CA LEU A 132 7.63 -4.26 4.80
C LEU A 132 7.48 -5.78 4.92
N GLU A 133 6.53 -6.27 5.74
CA GLU A 133 6.22 -7.70 5.84
C GLU A 133 5.75 -8.26 4.49
N LEU A 134 4.89 -7.53 3.79
CA LEU A 134 4.45 -7.88 2.45
C LEU A 134 5.63 -7.96 1.47
N ALA A 135 6.51 -6.97 1.46
CA ALA A 135 7.70 -6.95 0.62
C ALA A 135 8.63 -8.14 0.92
N TYR A 136 8.80 -8.47 2.20
CA TYR A 136 9.59 -9.64 2.62
C TYR A 136 8.98 -10.94 2.10
N HIS A 137 7.67 -11.15 2.26
CA HIS A 137 6.99 -12.33 1.73
C HIS A 137 7.06 -12.44 0.20
N ASN A 138 6.97 -11.31 -0.50
CA ASN A 138 7.15 -11.28 -1.95
C ASN A 138 8.56 -11.73 -2.35
N ARG A 139 9.59 -11.24 -1.64
CA ARG A 139 10.98 -11.66 -1.88
C ARG A 139 11.17 -13.16 -1.65
N LEU A 140 10.56 -13.72 -0.59
CA LEU A 140 10.61 -15.17 -0.35
C LEU A 140 9.98 -15.94 -1.51
N LYS A 141 8.81 -15.51 -1.98
CA LYS A 141 8.11 -16.17 -3.11
C LYS A 141 8.92 -16.06 -4.42
N ILE A 142 9.41 -14.87 -4.75
CA ILE A 142 10.22 -14.65 -5.96
C ILE A 142 11.47 -15.54 -5.97
N ASN A 143 12.09 -15.73 -4.82
CA ASN A 143 13.29 -16.56 -4.67
C ASN A 143 12.99 -18.06 -4.40
N GLY A 144 11.72 -18.44 -4.33
CA GLY A 144 11.33 -19.84 -4.06
C GLY A 144 11.61 -20.32 -2.63
N LEU A 145 11.69 -19.38 -1.67
CA LEU A 145 12.04 -19.63 -0.27
C LEU A 145 10.82 -19.68 0.66
N ASP A 146 9.63 -19.45 0.16
CA ASP A 146 8.40 -19.35 0.95
C ASP A 146 8.04 -20.67 1.66
N LEU A 147 8.27 -21.82 1.04
CA LEU A 147 8.06 -23.13 1.65
C LEU A 147 9.05 -23.41 2.78
N TRP A 148 10.32 -23.02 2.60
CA TRP A 148 11.36 -23.15 3.62
C TRP A 148 11.04 -22.31 4.85
N TYR A 149 10.60 -21.07 4.66
CA TYR A 149 10.19 -20.17 5.74
C TYR A 149 9.00 -20.73 6.54
N LYS A 150 7.97 -21.25 5.86
CA LYS A 150 6.84 -21.93 6.50
C LYS A 150 7.28 -23.12 7.36
N LYS A 151 8.25 -23.89 6.88
CA LYS A 151 8.80 -25.04 7.62
C LYS A 151 9.50 -24.59 8.91
N ILE A 152 10.30 -23.50 8.88
CA ILE A 152 10.93 -22.97 10.09
C ILE A 152 9.90 -22.51 11.11
N LEU A 153 8.85 -21.80 10.69
CA LEU A 153 7.80 -21.34 11.60
C LEU A 153 7.01 -22.49 12.24
N SER A 154 6.88 -23.62 11.57
CA SER A 154 6.19 -24.81 12.12
C SER A 154 7.02 -25.58 13.14
N LEU A 155 8.33 -25.27 13.30
CA LEU A 155 9.25 -25.89 14.27
C LEU A 155 9.34 -25.10 15.59
N ARG A 156 8.64 -23.96 15.70
CA ARG A 156 8.52 -23.15 16.92
C ARG A 156 7.17 -23.37 17.59
#